data_cfa269adfbed6841b4536728d55cd5da
#
_entry.id   cfa269adfbed6841b4536728d55cd5da
#
_cell.length_a   1.000
_cell.length_b   1.000
_cell.length_c   1.000
_cell.angle_alpha   90.00
_cell.angle_beta   90.00
_cell.angle_gamma   90.00
#
_symmetry.space_group_name_H-M   'P 1'
#
loop_
_entity.id
_entity.type
_entity.pdbx_description
1 polymer ?
#
loop_
_entity_poly.entity_id
_entity_poly.type
_entity_poly.pdbx_seq_one_letter_code
_entity_poly.pdbx_strand_id
1 'polypeptide(L)'
;MSKIIGIDLGTTFSAIAELDDLGNPEVLSDPESGNRITRSVVYFGKDKVIVGEKAKDAAVTKRDKVVFEVKSQMENDVIYSLKDGKFIDDNGKSKGYTPSQISSLILSKLSDYTSKVKKAVITIPAQFADRARGATLEAAKLSKLDVELIHEPTAAILHYANMPNVSLNGRVMVFDLGGGTFDISIAKVIGKKVDIMTSVGDKHLGGQDFDREIIKILDKKYKKSKGKGLDDKDPVILDIAERIKKLL
;
A
#
# COMPACT_ATOMS: atom_id res chain seq x y z
N MET A 1 15.65 -13.13 20.87
CA MET A 1 16.25 -13.42 19.55
C MET A 1 15.92 -12.28 18.60
N SER A 2 16.72 -12.05 17.55
CA SER A 2 16.38 -11.08 16.50
C SER A 2 15.36 -11.68 15.55
N LYS A 3 14.36 -10.88 15.12
CA LYS A 3 13.23 -11.33 14.32
C LYS A 3 13.42 -11.05 12.82
N ILE A 4 12.79 -11.89 12.01
CA ILE A 4 12.57 -11.64 10.58
C ILE A 4 11.10 -11.31 10.43
N ILE A 5 10.78 -10.22 9.74
CA ILE A 5 9.41 -9.76 9.50
C ILE A 5 9.07 -9.83 8.01
N GLY A 6 7.80 -10.01 7.70
CA GLY A 6 7.24 -9.81 6.37
C GLY A 6 6.46 -8.50 6.32
N ILE A 7 6.62 -7.73 5.26
CA ILE A 7 5.87 -6.48 5.05
C ILE A 7 5.21 -6.53 3.67
N ASP A 8 3.91 -6.33 3.65
CA ASP A 8 3.20 -5.96 2.43
C ASP A 8 3.07 -4.44 2.38
N LEU A 9 3.85 -3.80 1.50
CA LEU A 9 3.82 -2.36 1.29
C LEU A 9 2.83 -2.04 0.16
N GLY A 10 1.55 -1.93 0.49
CA GLY A 10 0.48 -1.71 -0.50
C GLY A 10 0.23 -0.23 -0.84
N THR A 11 -0.48 0.01 -1.94
CA THR A 11 -0.86 1.36 -2.40
C THR A 11 -1.82 2.04 -1.42
N THR A 12 -2.81 1.30 -0.93
CA THR A 12 -3.86 1.83 -0.03
C THR A 12 -3.65 1.40 1.41
N PHE A 13 -3.29 0.14 1.61
CA PHE A 13 -3.02 -0.45 2.91
C PHE A 13 -1.71 -1.21 2.89
N SER A 14 -1.03 -1.21 4.02
CA SER A 14 0.15 -2.02 4.27
C SER A 14 -0.08 -2.92 5.48
N ALA A 15 0.63 -4.04 5.53
CA ALA A 15 0.57 -4.99 6.64
C ALA A 15 1.98 -5.44 7.02
N ILE A 16 2.13 -5.85 8.28
CA ILE A 16 3.35 -6.46 8.79
C ILE A 16 3.02 -7.76 9.50
N ALA A 17 3.86 -8.75 9.33
CA ALA A 17 3.74 -10.04 10.01
C ALA A 17 5.10 -10.50 10.54
N GLU A 18 5.06 -11.32 11.58
CA GLU A 18 6.22 -12.05 12.10
C GLU A 18 5.86 -13.53 12.30
N LEU A 19 6.83 -14.33 12.63
CA LEU A 19 6.57 -15.72 13.05
C LEU A 19 6.40 -15.75 14.57
N ASP A 20 5.38 -16.45 15.02
CA ASP A 20 5.18 -16.75 16.44
C ASP A 20 6.27 -17.73 16.94
N ASP A 21 6.23 -18.05 18.22
CA ASP A 21 7.20 -18.98 18.86
C ASP A 21 7.11 -20.41 18.30
N LEU A 22 6.02 -20.76 17.62
CA LEU A 22 5.79 -22.05 16.96
C LEU A 22 6.16 -22.01 15.46
N GLY A 23 6.55 -20.84 14.95
CA GLY A 23 6.92 -20.65 13.54
C GLY A 23 5.74 -20.41 12.61
N ASN A 24 4.54 -20.11 13.14
CA ASN A 24 3.39 -19.74 12.33
C ASN A 24 3.39 -18.22 12.02
N PRO A 25 2.96 -17.81 10.83
CA PRO A 25 2.86 -16.40 10.49
C PRO A 25 1.71 -15.72 11.25
N GLU A 26 2.02 -14.62 11.93
CA GLU A 26 1.08 -13.77 12.63
C GLU A 26 1.13 -12.35 12.09
N VAL A 27 -0.03 -11.83 11.65
CA VAL A 27 -0.17 -10.43 11.23
C VAL A 27 -0.28 -9.55 12.47
N LEU A 28 0.63 -8.61 12.61
CA LEU A 28 0.68 -7.70 13.74
C LEU A 28 -0.37 -6.59 13.60
N SER A 29 -0.94 -6.20 14.73
CA SER A 29 -1.88 -5.08 14.79
C SER A 29 -1.16 -3.77 15.12
N ASP A 30 -1.65 -2.68 14.55
CA ASP A 30 -1.24 -1.33 14.95
C ASP A 30 -1.54 -1.13 16.44
N PRO A 31 -0.55 -0.85 17.28
CA PRO A 31 -0.74 -0.66 18.72
C PRO A 31 -1.70 0.48 19.07
N GLU A 32 -1.89 1.45 18.18
CA GLU A 32 -2.76 2.60 18.43
C GLU A 32 -4.22 2.36 18.03
N SER A 33 -4.47 1.62 16.95
CA SER A 33 -5.82 1.41 16.39
C SER A 33 -6.34 -0.02 16.60
N GLY A 34 -5.47 -0.98 16.87
CA GLY A 34 -5.80 -2.41 16.93
C GLY A 34 -6.03 -3.05 15.54
N ASN A 35 -5.92 -2.29 14.45
CA ASN A 35 -6.14 -2.79 13.11
C ASN A 35 -4.94 -3.62 12.62
N ARG A 36 -5.22 -4.73 11.93
CA ARG A 36 -4.18 -5.58 11.30
C ARG A 36 -3.63 -5.03 9.99
N ILE A 37 -4.26 -3.99 9.46
CA ILE A 37 -3.81 -3.28 8.26
C ILE A 37 -3.65 -1.80 8.59
N THR A 38 -2.62 -1.19 8.04
CA THR A 38 -2.28 0.22 8.22
C THR A 38 -2.49 0.97 6.91
N ARG A 39 -3.20 2.08 6.94
CA ARG A 39 -3.32 2.93 5.74
C ARG A 39 -1.96 3.44 5.28
N SER A 40 -1.67 3.29 3.99
CA SER A 40 -0.46 3.82 3.35
C SER A 40 -0.60 5.32 3.06
N VAL A 41 -0.90 6.08 4.10
CA VAL A 41 -1.17 7.52 4.06
C VAL A 41 -0.25 8.24 5.03
N VAL A 42 0.34 9.35 4.60
CA VAL A 42 1.28 10.14 5.40
C VAL A 42 0.81 11.58 5.49
N TYR A 43 0.64 12.10 6.69
CA TYR A 43 0.32 13.50 6.98
C TYR A 43 1.54 14.21 7.54
N PHE A 44 1.87 15.37 6.96
CA PHE A 44 2.97 16.23 7.39
C PHE A 44 2.42 17.38 8.24
N GLY A 45 2.39 17.18 9.55
CA GLY A 45 2.01 18.20 10.52
C GLY A 45 3.14 19.19 10.79
N LYS A 46 2.82 20.23 11.59
CA LYS A 46 3.81 21.27 11.97
C LYS A 46 4.96 20.67 12.79
N ASP A 47 4.63 19.81 13.75
CA ASP A 47 5.58 19.31 14.75
C ASP A 47 5.89 17.81 14.58
N LYS A 48 5.08 17.08 13.79
CA LYS A 48 5.24 15.63 13.60
C LYS A 48 4.66 15.15 12.29
N VAL A 49 5.24 14.06 11.80
CA VAL A 49 4.69 13.25 10.71
C VAL A 49 3.81 12.16 11.32
N ILE A 50 2.67 11.89 10.71
CA ILE A 50 1.72 10.87 11.13
C ILE A 50 1.48 9.93 9.96
N VAL A 51 1.43 8.61 10.22
CA VAL A 51 1.15 7.57 9.23
C VAL A 51 -0.07 6.79 9.67
N GLY A 52 -0.88 6.34 8.70
CA GLY A 52 -2.01 5.46 8.96
C GLY A 52 -3.36 6.17 9.01
N GLU A 53 -4.30 5.65 9.80
CA GLU A 53 -5.69 6.13 9.82
C GLU A 53 -5.80 7.59 10.26
N LYS A 54 -5.06 7.99 11.31
CA LYS A 54 -5.01 9.40 11.76
C LYS A 54 -4.50 10.37 10.68
N ALA A 55 -3.63 9.89 9.78
CA ALA A 55 -3.19 10.69 8.63
C ALA A 55 -4.32 10.84 7.60
N LYS A 56 -5.10 9.80 7.36
CA LYS A 56 -6.31 9.86 6.51
C LYS A 56 -7.34 10.84 7.08
N ASP A 57 -7.61 10.76 8.39
CA ASP A 57 -8.56 11.66 9.06
C ASP A 57 -8.14 13.13 8.93
N ALA A 58 -6.83 13.41 9.02
CA ALA A 58 -6.31 14.76 8.84
C ALA A 58 -6.60 15.33 7.44
N ALA A 59 -6.81 14.49 6.43
CA ALA A 59 -7.12 14.94 5.07
C ALA A 59 -8.46 15.68 4.97
N VAL A 60 -9.40 15.44 5.86
CA VAL A 60 -10.70 16.14 5.88
C VAL A 60 -10.51 17.66 6.01
N THR A 61 -9.53 18.10 6.78
CA THR A 61 -9.30 19.53 7.02
C THR A 61 -7.97 20.05 6.47
N LYS A 62 -7.04 19.14 6.12
CA LYS A 62 -5.66 19.46 5.74
C LYS A 62 -5.18 18.57 4.59
N ARG A 63 -6.03 18.40 3.56
CA ARG A 63 -5.78 17.54 2.39
C ARG A 63 -4.45 17.85 1.71
N ASP A 64 -4.09 19.13 1.66
CA ASP A 64 -2.87 19.67 1.08
C ASP A 64 -1.57 19.29 1.81
N LYS A 65 -1.68 18.67 2.99
CA LYS A 65 -0.55 18.15 3.79
C LYS A 65 -0.53 16.63 3.88
N VAL A 66 -1.35 15.95 3.10
CA VAL A 66 -1.49 14.49 3.17
C VAL A 66 -1.11 13.87 1.83
N VAL A 67 -0.21 12.90 1.88
CA VAL A 67 0.20 12.09 0.73
C VAL A 67 -0.52 10.75 0.77
N PHE A 68 -1.14 10.42 -0.34
CA PHE A 68 -1.78 9.14 -0.62
C PHE A 68 -1.05 8.41 -1.73
N GLU A 69 -1.21 7.09 -1.82
CA GLU A 69 -0.85 6.29 -2.98
C GLU A 69 0.62 6.41 -3.43
N VAL A 70 1.52 6.68 -2.50
CA VAL A 70 2.93 6.91 -2.83
C VAL A 70 3.57 5.76 -3.60
N LYS A 71 3.09 4.51 -3.39
CA LYS A 71 3.61 3.32 -4.09
C LYS A 71 3.44 3.42 -5.61
N SER A 72 2.35 4.02 -6.11
CA SER A 72 2.12 4.22 -7.55
C SER A 72 3.13 5.18 -8.19
N GLN A 73 3.86 5.95 -7.38
CA GLN A 73 4.84 6.93 -7.83
C GLN A 73 6.29 6.43 -7.74
N MET A 74 6.53 5.18 -7.33
CA MET A 74 7.88 4.63 -7.12
C MET A 74 8.71 4.54 -8.42
N GLU A 75 8.07 4.53 -9.59
CA GLU A 75 8.73 4.56 -10.90
C GLU A 75 9.01 5.99 -11.40
N ASN A 76 8.45 7.01 -10.77
CA ASN A 76 8.42 8.38 -11.26
C ASN A 76 9.42 9.29 -10.52
N ASP A 77 9.96 10.28 -11.25
CA ASP A 77 10.76 11.37 -10.67
C ASP A 77 9.85 12.45 -10.09
N VAL A 78 9.11 12.06 -9.07
CA VAL A 78 8.20 12.98 -8.38
C VAL A 78 8.84 13.46 -7.10
N ILE A 79 8.74 14.75 -6.83
CA ILE A 79 9.14 15.36 -5.56
C ILE A 79 7.91 15.98 -4.90
N TYR A 80 7.61 15.53 -3.71
CA TYR A 80 6.56 16.10 -2.89
C TYR A 80 7.13 17.23 -2.06
N SER A 81 6.82 18.47 -2.42
CA SER A 81 7.28 19.68 -1.72
C SER A 81 6.19 20.28 -0.89
N LEU A 82 6.54 20.76 0.31
CA LEU A 82 5.64 21.59 1.11
C LEU A 82 5.87 23.05 0.71
N LYS A 83 5.01 23.61 -0.14
CA LYS A 83 5.05 24.98 -0.60
C LYS A 83 3.84 25.74 -0.05
N ASP A 84 4.09 26.85 0.65
CA ASP A 84 3.04 27.64 1.31
C ASP A 84 2.12 26.80 2.23
N GLY A 85 2.70 25.81 2.90
CA GLY A 85 1.97 24.87 3.73
C GLY A 85 1.18 23.80 2.97
N LYS A 86 1.31 23.72 1.63
CA LYS A 86 0.66 22.74 0.77
C LYS A 86 1.68 21.77 0.20
N PHE A 87 1.28 20.50 0.12
CA PHE A 87 2.09 19.48 -0.53
C PHE A 87 1.86 19.55 -2.04
N ILE A 88 2.91 19.84 -2.79
CA ILE A 88 2.88 19.95 -4.25
C ILE A 88 3.83 18.91 -4.82
N ASP A 89 3.36 18.20 -5.83
CA ASP A 89 4.17 17.41 -6.72
C ASP A 89 4.74 18.35 -7.80
N ASP A 90 6.06 18.39 -7.96
CA ASP A 90 6.75 19.22 -8.95
C ASP A 90 7.69 18.45 -9.88
N ASN A 91 7.51 17.13 -9.97
CA ASN A 91 8.26 16.25 -10.86
C ASN A 91 9.79 16.40 -10.76
N GLY A 92 10.31 16.51 -9.55
CA GLY A 92 11.75 16.52 -9.28
C GLY A 92 12.45 17.88 -9.40
N LYS A 93 11.71 18.97 -9.55
CA LYS A 93 12.29 20.32 -9.73
C LYS A 93 12.58 21.07 -8.45
N SER A 94 12.01 20.64 -7.33
CA SER A 94 12.23 21.31 -6.03
C SER A 94 12.89 20.41 -5.00
N LYS A 95 13.26 20.98 -3.87
CA LYS A 95 13.70 20.22 -2.71
C LYS A 95 12.45 19.79 -1.92
N GLY A 96 12.23 18.47 -1.81
CA GLY A 96 11.10 17.91 -1.09
C GLY A 96 11.34 16.43 -0.81
N TYR A 97 10.26 15.68 -0.65
CA TYR A 97 10.31 14.26 -0.36
C TYR A 97 10.12 13.43 -1.62
N THR A 98 11.03 12.47 -1.86
CA THR A 98 10.84 11.44 -2.90
C THR A 98 9.82 10.40 -2.47
N PRO A 99 9.25 9.60 -3.42
CA PRO A 99 8.41 8.46 -3.08
C PRO A 99 9.09 7.47 -2.12
N SER A 100 10.41 7.23 -2.28
CA SER A 100 11.19 6.38 -1.37
C SER A 100 11.23 6.94 0.06
N GLN A 101 11.43 8.24 0.21
CA GLN A 101 11.45 8.89 1.53
C GLN A 101 10.08 8.84 2.21
N ILE A 102 8.99 9.03 1.46
CA ILE A 102 7.64 8.92 2.03
C ILE A 102 7.32 7.46 2.38
N SER A 103 7.67 6.51 1.51
CA SER A 103 7.49 5.08 1.79
C SER A 103 8.30 4.62 3.00
N SER A 104 9.48 5.21 3.24
CA SER A 104 10.28 4.90 4.43
C SER A 104 9.57 5.26 5.74
N LEU A 105 8.74 6.30 5.75
CA LEU A 105 7.93 6.66 6.92
C LEU A 105 6.86 5.58 7.21
N ILE A 106 6.27 5.01 6.16
CA ILE A 106 5.31 3.91 6.31
C ILE A 106 6.02 2.66 6.84
N LEU A 107 7.18 2.31 6.26
CA LEU A 107 7.98 1.17 6.71
C LEU A 107 8.44 1.34 8.16
N SER A 108 8.87 2.54 8.55
CA SER A 108 9.26 2.83 9.94
C SER A 108 8.07 2.64 10.90
N LYS A 109 6.89 3.18 10.56
CA LYS A 109 5.68 2.98 11.37
C LYS A 109 5.33 1.50 11.54
N LEU A 110 5.43 0.70 10.48
CA LEU A 110 5.15 -0.74 10.55
C LEU A 110 6.20 -1.48 11.39
N SER A 111 7.48 -1.16 11.24
CA SER A 111 8.55 -1.80 12.01
C SER A 111 8.46 -1.52 13.51
N ASP A 112 7.82 -0.41 13.90
CA ASP A 112 7.58 -0.06 15.31
C ASP A 112 6.51 -0.94 15.99
N TYR A 113 5.78 -1.81 15.24
CA TYR A 113 4.82 -2.75 15.83
C TYR A 113 5.48 -3.94 16.51
N THR A 114 6.75 -4.16 16.27
CA THR A 114 7.55 -5.19 16.92
C THR A 114 8.93 -4.66 17.31
N SER A 115 9.70 -5.45 18.03
CA SER A 115 11.04 -5.09 18.47
C SER A 115 12.10 -6.06 17.95
N LYS A 116 13.35 -5.62 17.93
CA LYS A 116 14.52 -6.47 17.58
C LYS A 116 14.47 -7.03 16.15
N VAL A 117 13.94 -6.27 15.21
CA VAL A 117 13.94 -6.63 13.79
C VAL A 117 15.37 -6.75 13.30
N LYS A 118 15.71 -7.90 12.70
CA LYS A 118 17.02 -8.15 12.08
C LYS A 118 16.92 -8.00 10.57
N LYS A 119 15.87 -8.53 9.97
CA LYS A 119 15.68 -8.56 8.53
C LYS A 119 14.19 -8.45 8.21
N ALA A 120 13.89 -7.89 7.06
CA ALA A 120 12.54 -7.85 6.54
C ALA A 120 12.47 -8.45 5.12
N VAL A 121 11.32 -9.04 4.78
CA VAL A 121 10.96 -9.41 3.41
C VAL A 121 9.81 -8.50 2.99
N ILE A 122 10.02 -7.68 1.95
CA ILE A 122 9.01 -6.74 1.46
C ILE A 122 8.43 -7.23 0.14
N THR A 123 7.11 -7.23 0.01
CA THR A 123 6.43 -7.57 -1.24
C THR A 123 6.47 -6.43 -2.25
N ILE A 124 6.61 -6.78 -3.53
CA ILE A 124 6.51 -5.87 -4.66
C ILE A 124 5.68 -6.50 -5.78
N PRO A 125 4.96 -5.71 -6.60
CA PRO A 125 4.30 -6.21 -7.79
C PRO A 125 5.27 -6.95 -8.72
N ALA A 126 4.79 -8.02 -9.37
CA ALA A 126 5.64 -8.77 -10.31
C ALA A 126 6.09 -7.93 -11.52
N GLN A 127 5.36 -6.87 -11.85
CA GLN A 127 5.65 -5.95 -12.95
C GLN A 127 6.54 -4.76 -12.57
N PHE A 128 7.00 -4.66 -11.31
CA PHE A 128 7.89 -3.56 -10.93
C PHE A 128 9.18 -3.62 -11.72
N ALA A 129 9.45 -2.54 -12.48
CA ALA A 129 10.74 -2.34 -13.15
C ALA A 129 11.86 -2.06 -12.14
N ASP A 130 13.10 -2.11 -12.59
CA ASP A 130 14.29 -1.93 -11.74
C ASP A 130 14.26 -0.64 -10.93
N ARG A 131 13.68 0.42 -11.48
CA ARG A 131 13.55 1.70 -10.81
C ARG A 131 12.64 1.62 -9.57
N ALA A 132 11.45 1.04 -9.69
CA ALA A 132 10.55 0.87 -8.56
C ALA A 132 11.11 -0.09 -7.51
N ARG A 133 11.82 -1.14 -7.96
CA ARG A 133 12.55 -2.05 -7.07
C ARG A 133 13.63 -1.31 -6.28
N GLY A 134 14.44 -0.50 -6.98
CA GLY A 134 15.48 0.36 -6.38
C GLY A 134 14.90 1.35 -5.38
N ALA A 135 13.79 2.01 -5.72
CA ALA A 135 13.09 2.94 -4.83
C ALA A 135 12.55 2.25 -3.56
N THR A 136 12.07 1.00 -3.69
CA THR A 136 11.62 0.21 -2.52
C THR A 136 12.81 -0.16 -1.61
N LEU A 137 13.94 -0.56 -2.18
CA LEU A 137 15.17 -0.85 -1.42
C LEU A 137 15.71 0.41 -0.73
N GLU A 138 15.66 1.57 -1.41
CA GLU A 138 16.03 2.85 -0.81
C GLU A 138 15.12 3.21 0.37
N ALA A 139 13.80 3.05 0.22
CA ALA A 139 12.85 3.26 1.31
C ALA A 139 13.15 2.38 2.52
N ALA A 140 13.48 1.11 2.29
CA ALA A 140 13.88 0.19 3.34
C ALA A 140 15.18 0.60 4.04
N LYS A 141 16.19 1.01 3.26
CA LYS A 141 17.45 1.52 3.80
C LYS A 141 17.26 2.76 4.67
N LEU A 142 16.41 3.70 4.23
CA LEU A 142 16.05 4.90 5.00
C LEU A 142 15.34 4.54 6.31
N SER A 143 14.57 3.46 6.33
CA SER A 143 13.92 2.91 7.53
C SER A 143 14.87 2.04 8.38
N LYS A 144 16.16 1.92 8.01
CA LYS A 144 17.17 1.10 8.69
C LYS A 144 16.82 -0.40 8.70
N LEU A 145 16.09 -0.88 7.70
CA LEU A 145 15.76 -2.29 7.52
C LEU A 145 16.75 -2.94 6.55
N ASP A 146 17.27 -4.10 6.92
CA ASP A 146 17.95 -5.03 5.99
C ASP A 146 16.87 -5.85 5.29
N VAL A 147 16.79 -5.79 3.95
CA VAL A 147 15.61 -6.23 3.21
C VAL A 147 15.93 -7.12 2.03
N GLU A 148 15.11 -8.17 1.88
CA GLU A 148 14.92 -8.90 0.65
C GLU A 148 13.56 -8.57 0.03
N LEU A 149 13.48 -8.53 -1.30
CA LEU A 149 12.22 -8.32 -2.04
C LEU A 149 11.67 -9.65 -2.55
N ILE A 150 10.36 -9.82 -2.45
CA ILE A 150 9.61 -10.94 -3.03
C ILE A 150 8.44 -10.40 -3.85
N HIS A 151 8.05 -11.10 -4.91
CA HIS A 151 6.87 -10.71 -5.67
C HIS A 151 5.57 -11.01 -4.89
N GLU A 152 4.61 -10.09 -4.92
CA GLU A 152 3.29 -10.22 -4.28
C GLU A 152 2.60 -11.55 -4.64
N PRO A 153 2.52 -11.98 -5.93
CA PRO A 153 1.91 -13.26 -6.27
C PRO A 153 2.69 -14.46 -5.69
N THR A 154 4.02 -14.36 -5.55
CA THR A 154 4.82 -15.42 -4.91
C THR A 154 4.48 -15.52 -3.43
N ALA A 155 4.37 -14.40 -2.72
CA ALA A 155 3.99 -14.38 -1.31
C ALA A 155 2.59 -14.96 -1.09
N ALA A 156 1.61 -14.59 -1.93
CA ALA A 156 0.25 -15.12 -1.88
C ALA A 156 0.23 -16.65 -2.09
N ILE A 157 0.95 -17.15 -3.09
CA ILE A 157 1.05 -18.59 -3.37
C ILE A 157 1.69 -19.34 -2.20
N LEU A 158 2.79 -18.81 -1.65
CA LEU A 158 3.48 -19.42 -0.52
C LEU A 158 2.59 -19.46 0.73
N HIS A 159 1.85 -18.40 1.00
CA HIS A 159 0.89 -18.38 2.10
C HIS A 159 -0.20 -19.47 1.89
N TYR A 160 -0.83 -19.51 0.73
CA TYR A 160 -1.87 -20.48 0.42
C TYR A 160 -1.36 -21.93 0.46
N ALA A 161 -0.17 -22.19 -0.09
CA ALA A 161 0.45 -23.50 -0.09
C ALA A 161 0.85 -24.00 1.32
N ASN A 162 0.99 -23.10 2.30
CA ASN A 162 1.27 -23.47 3.69
C ASN A 162 0.00 -23.60 4.55
N MET A 163 -1.19 -23.37 3.99
CA MET A 163 -2.43 -23.61 4.73
C MET A 163 -2.65 -25.12 4.97
N PRO A 164 -3.24 -25.51 6.12
CA PRO A 164 -3.56 -26.92 6.39
C PRO A 164 -4.42 -27.53 5.28
N ASN A 165 -4.09 -28.75 4.88
CA ASN A 165 -4.81 -29.55 3.85
C ASN A 165 -4.78 -28.97 2.44
N VAL A 166 -3.87 -28.02 2.14
CA VAL A 166 -3.63 -27.50 0.80
C VAL A 166 -2.40 -28.20 0.19
N SER A 167 -2.57 -28.81 -0.98
CA SER A 167 -1.47 -29.29 -1.81
C SER A 167 -1.50 -28.56 -3.13
N LEU A 168 -0.53 -27.71 -3.37
CA LEU A 168 -0.48 -26.86 -4.53
C LEU A 168 0.67 -27.30 -5.45
N ASN A 169 0.34 -27.86 -6.61
CA ASN A 169 1.30 -28.22 -7.65
C ASN A 169 0.73 -27.91 -9.03
N GLY A 170 1.58 -27.54 -9.95
CA GLY A 170 1.18 -27.23 -11.32
C GLY A 170 1.11 -25.75 -11.62
N ARG A 171 0.19 -25.36 -12.52
CA ARG A 171 -0.02 -23.95 -12.88
C ARG A 171 -1.07 -23.34 -11.98
N VAL A 172 -0.74 -22.18 -11.43
CA VAL A 172 -1.59 -21.39 -10.53
C VAL A 172 -1.75 -20.00 -11.10
N MET A 173 -2.97 -19.49 -11.07
CA MET A 173 -3.26 -18.09 -11.38
C MET A 173 -3.49 -17.34 -10.08
N VAL A 174 -2.81 -16.20 -9.91
CA VAL A 174 -3.07 -15.22 -8.87
C VAL A 174 -3.79 -14.06 -9.50
N PHE A 175 -4.93 -13.70 -8.92
CA PHE A 175 -5.75 -12.56 -9.31
C PHE A 175 -5.68 -11.55 -8.17
N ASP A 176 -4.92 -10.47 -8.37
CA ASP A 176 -4.67 -9.46 -7.36
C ASP A 176 -5.34 -8.14 -7.76
N LEU A 177 -6.45 -7.81 -7.10
CA LEU A 177 -7.16 -6.55 -7.26
C LEU A 177 -6.93 -5.69 -6.02
N GLY A 178 -5.93 -4.83 -6.12
CA GLY A 178 -5.56 -3.90 -5.07
C GLY A 178 -6.43 -2.64 -5.02
N GLY A 179 -5.99 -1.66 -4.23
CA GLY A 179 -6.67 -0.37 -4.13
C GLY A 179 -6.51 0.52 -5.37
N GLY A 180 -5.39 0.41 -6.08
CA GLY A 180 -5.07 1.25 -7.25
C GLY A 180 -4.52 0.48 -8.44
N THR A 181 -4.22 -0.82 -8.29
CA THR A 181 -3.66 -1.67 -9.33
C THR A 181 -4.39 -2.99 -9.40
N PHE A 182 -4.37 -3.59 -10.57
CA PHE A 182 -4.88 -4.91 -10.84
C PHE A 182 -3.81 -5.73 -11.55
N ASP A 183 -3.47 -6.89 -10.99
CA ASP A 183 -2.46 -7.80 -11.52
C ASP A 183 -2.98 -9.22 -11.63
N ILE A 184 -2.72 -9.87 -12.77
CA ILE A 184 -2.93 -11.31 -12.95
C ILE A 184 -1.55 -11.92 -13.21
N SER A 185 -1.19 -12.89 -12.39
CA SER A 185 0.08 -13.62 -12.53
C SER A 185 -0.19 -15.11 -12.72
N ILE A 186 0.52 -15.71 -13.65
CA ILE A 186 0.56 -17.19 -13.83
C ILE A 186 1.88 -17.67 -13.26
N ALA A 187 1.81 -18.59 -12.32
CA ALA A 187 2.98 -19.21 -11.72
C ALA A 187 2.96 -20.74 -11.94
N LYS A 188 4.17 -21.32 -11.99
CA LYS A 188 4.36 -22.75 -11.88
C LYS A 188 4.87 -23.10 -10.49
N VAL A 189 4.16 -24.00 -9.82
CA VAL A 189 4.47 -24.47 -8.48
C VAL A 189 4.92 -25.92 -8.52
N ILE A 190 6.07 -26.21 -7.97
CA ILE A 190 6.61 -27.58 -7.82
C ILE A 190 7.16 -27.70 -6.40
N GLY A 191 6.42 -28.40 -5.53
CA GLY A 191 6.73 -28.45 -4.10
C GLY A 191 6.74 -27.06 -3.46
N LYS A 192 7.90 -26.62 -2.95
CA LYS A 192 8.07 -25.27 -2.36
C LYS A 192 8.59 -24.21 -3.35
N LYS A 193 8.86 -24.61 -4.60
CA LYS A 193 9.39 -23.69 -5.61
C LYS A 193 8.22 -23.03 -6.38
N VAL A 194 8.25 -21.71 -6.45
CA VAL A 194 7.29 -20.87 -7.18
C VAL A 194 8.04 -20.08 -8.24
N ASP A 195 7.73 -20.35 -9.51
CA ASP A 195 8.29 -19.63 -10.65
C ASP A 195 7.16 -18.81 -11.31
N ILE A 196 7.28 -17.48 -11.30
CA ILE A 196 6.34 -16.61 -12.03
C ILE A 196 6.65 -16.72 -13.52
N MET A 197 5.69 -17.23 -14.28
CA MET A 197 5.81 -17.43 -15.73
C MET A 197 5.50 -16.18 -16.52
N THR A 198 4.46 -15.47 -16.11
CA THR A 198 4.02 -14.20 -16.72
C THR A 198 3.16 -13.42 -15.75
N SER A 199 3.15 -12.10 -15.90
CA SER A 199 2.26 -11.20 -15.18
C SER A 199 1.79 -10.12 -16.13
N VAL A 200 0.49 -9.82 -16.09
CA VAL A 200 -0.14 -8.73 -16.82
C VAL A 200 -1.08 -8.00 -15.86
N GLY A 201 -1.32 -6.71 -16.09
CA GLY A 201 -2.20 -5.96 -15.21
C GLY A 201 -2.45 -4.55 -15.70
N ASP A 202 -3.21 -3.81 -14.93
CA ASP A 202 -3.50 -2.40 -15.13
C ASP A 202 -3.08 -1.62 -13.88
N LYS A 203 -2.15 -0.67 -14.07
CA LYS A 203 -1.61 0.19 -13.00
C LYS A 203 -2.60 1.29 -12.57
N HIS A 204 -3.76 1.38 -13.24
CA HIS A 204 -4.78 2.40 -13.02
C HIS A 204 -6.17 1.81 -12.80
N LEU A 205 -6.25 0.53 -12.44
CA LEU A 205 -7.50 -0.15 -12.09
C LEU A 205 -7.40 -0.74 -10.69
N GLY A 206 -8.30 -0.32 -9.81
CA GLY A 206 -8.36 -0.83 -8.45
C GLY A 206 -9.59 -0.37 -7.70
N GLY A 207 -9.64 -0.66 -6.41
CA GLY A 207 -10.77 -0.31 -5.55
C GLY A 207 -11.15 1.16 -5.55
N GLN A 208 -10.19 2.06 -5.81
CA GLN A 208 -10.43 3.49 -5.91
C GLN A 208 -11.19 3.88 -7.18
N ASP A 209 -11.04 3.14 -8.26
CA ASP A 209 -11.80 3.39 -9.50
C ASP A 209 -13.27 3.04 -9.27
N PHE A 210 -13.54 1.97 -8.52
CA PHE A 210 -14.90 1.66 -8.07
C PHE A 210 -15.49 2.76 -7.17
N ASP A 211 -14.68 3.35 -6.27
CA ASP A 211 -15.11 4.49 -5.47
C ASP A 211 -15.48 5.68 -6.35
N ARG A 212 -14.68 5.98 -7.39
CA ARG A 212 -14.97 7.05 -8.35
C ARG A 212 -16.26 6.79 -9.14
N GLU A 213 -16.53 5.56 -9.56
CA GLU A 213 -17.78 5.21 -10.23
C GLU A 213 -18.99 5.37 -9.29
N ILE A 214 -18.87 4.99 -8.03
CA ILE A 214 -19.90 5.23 -7.01
C ILE A 214 -20.16 6.74 -6.86
N ILE A 215 -19.09 7.56 -6.80
CA ILE A 215 -19.23 9.02 -6.71
C ILE A 215 -19.97 9.56 -7.93
N LYS A 216 -19.69 9.10 -9.15
CA LYS A 216 -20.41 9.51 -10.36
C LYS A 216 -21.92 9.20 -10.28
N ILE A 217 -22.27 8.03 -9.76
CA ILE A 217 -23.67 7.64 -9.54
C ILE A 217 -24.34 8.54 -8.51
N LEU A 218 -23.67 8.82 -7.40
CA LEU A 218 -24.15 9.70 -6.34
C LEU A 218 -24.29 11.14 -6.85
N ASP A 219 -23.30 11.66 -7.58
CA ASP A 219 -23.29 12.99 -8.15
C ASP A 219 -24.49 13.23 -9.08
N LYS A 220 -24.79 12.25 -9.96
CA LYS A 220 -25.96 12.32 -10.85
C LYS A 220 -27.27 12.47 -10.08
N LYS A 221 -27.42 11.71 -8.97
CA LYS A 221 -28.61 11.79 -8.10
C LYS A 221 -28.63 13.11 -7.32
N TYR A 222 -27.51 13.53 -6.79
CA TYR A 222 -27.38 14.75 -5.99
C TYR A 222 -27.64 16.02 -6.83
N LYS A 223 -27.07 16.10 -8.04
CA LYS A 223 -27.36 17.20 -9.00
C LYS A 223 -28.85 17.33 -9.31
N LYS A 224 -29.52 16.18 -9.50
CA LYS A 224 -30.96 16.19 -9.78
C LYS A 224 -31.78 16.75 -8.60
N SER A 225 -31.35 16.55 -7.36
CA SER A 225 -32.09 16.97 -6.16
C SER A 225 -31.69 18.34 -5.62
N LYS A 226 -30.41 18.75 -5.79
CA LYS A 226 -29.84 19.95 -5.16
C LYS A 226 -29.32 21.00 -6.15
N GLY A 227 -29.32 20.71 -7.45
CA GLY A 227 -28.88 21.64 -8.51
C GLY A 227 -27.39 21.87 -8.60
N LYS A 228 -26.57 21.21 -7.73
CA LYS A 228 -25.09 21.32 -7.72
C LYS A 228 -24.45 19.93 -7.62
N GLY A 229 -23.21 19.81 -8.13
CA GLY A 229 -22.46 18.57 -8.11
C GLY A 229 -21.73 18.33 -6.78
N LEU A 230 -21.28 17.08 -6.62
CA LEU A 230 -20.34 16.67 -5.57
C LEU A 230 -18.90 16.98 -6.03
N ASP A 231 -18.02 17.31 -5.10
CA ASP A 231 -16.58 17.36 -5.36
C ASP A 231 -16.01 15.93 -5.21
N ASP A 232 -15.54 15.36 -6.31
CA ASP A 232 -14.95 14.02 -6.36
C ASP A 232 -13.59 13.92 -5.68
N LYS A 233 -13.00 15.06 -5.29
CA LYS A 233 -11.76 15.16 -4.52
C LYS A 233 -11.98 15.43 -3.04
N ASP A 234 -13.23 15.67 -2.62
CA ASP A 234 -13.58 15.86 -1.23
C ASP A 234 -13.31 14.56 -0.43
N PRO A 235 -12.44 14.59 0.59
CA PRO A 235 -12.13 13.41 1.39
C PRO A 235 -13.35 12.77 2.05
N VAL A 236 -14.37 13.56 2.37
CA VAL A 236 -15.63 13.06 2.96
C VAL A 236 -16.43 12.27 1.92
N ILE A 237 -16.51 12.78 0.70
CA ILE A 237 -17.20 12.09 -0.41
C ILE A 237 -16.48 10.80 -0.77
N LEU A 238 -15.14 10.82 -0.81
CA LEU A 238 -14.33 9.64 -1.04
C LEU A 238 -14.53 8.58 0.07
N ASP A 239 -14.58 8.98 1.34
CA ASP A 239 -14.83 8.05 2.44
C ASP A 239 -16.24 7.44 2.38
N ILE A 240 -17.26 8.22 2.04
CA ILE A 240 -18.62 7.74 1.83
C ILE A 240 -18.65 6.69 0.71
N ALA A 241 -17.99 6.95 -0.43
CA ALA A 241 -17.94 6.02 -1.54
C ALA A 241 -17.24 4.71 -1.16
N GLU A 242 -16.09 4.79 -0.47
CA GLU A 242 -15.37 3.61 0.04
C GLU A 242 -16.25 2.77 0.98
N ARG A 243 -17.01 3.41 1.88
CA ARG A 243 -17.95 2.72 2.77
C ARG A 243 -19.07 2.03 2.00
N ILE A 244 -19.67 2.71 1.03
CA ILE A 244 -20.71 2.13 0.18
C ILE A 244 -20.16 0.92 -0.57
N LYS A 245 -18.99 1.03 -1.20
CA LYS A 245 -18.34 -0.09 -1.88
C LYS A 245 -18.18 -1.33 -0.98
N LYS A 246 -17.83 -1.11 0.29
CA LYS A 246 -17.63 -2.20 1.27
C LYS A 246 -18.94 -2.84 1.74
N LEU A 247 -20.08 -2.22 1.50
CA LEU A 247 -21.40 -2.72 1.85
C LEU A 247 -22.09 -3.47 0.69
N LEU A 248 -21.59 -3.31 -0.54
CA LEU A 248 -22.05 -4.01 -1.74
C LEU A 248 -21.41 -5.39 -1.87
#